data_e18f901a539e01f508e15f6355813f5b
#
_entry.id   e18f901a539e01f508e15f6355813f5b
#
_cell.length_a   1.000
_cell.length_b   1.000
_cell.length_c   1.000
_cell.angle_alpha   90.00
_cell.angle_beta   90.00
_cell.angle_gamma   90.00
#
_symmetry.space_group_name_H-M   'P 1'
#
loop_
_entity.id
_entity.type
_entity.pdbx_description
1 polymer ?
#
loop_
_entity_poly.entity_id
_entity_poly.type
_entity_poly.pdbx_seq_one_letter_code
_entity_poly.pdbx_strand_id
1 'polypeptide(L)'
;MKKTITVAFCFVMLFLFVGCGKGDISNVKIEYGTSSVYSKEDMDAAIEVIKEQFSSFEGCELHSLSYVSDEECNKAENIEWMNDLRADDNQEIFTQCIAFNSSFRSPKKGGDAWNADEEYTWTWWLARSEDGEWKLMTWGY
;
A
#
# COMPACT_ATOMS: atom_id res chain seq x y z
N MET A 1 -0.81 -45.23 -39.30
CA MET A 1 -0.33 -43.99 -38.70
C MET A 1 -1.16 -43.70 -37.45
N LYS A 2 -0.61 -43.97 -36.29
CA LYS A 2 -1.27 -43.64 -35.03
C LYS A 2 -0.84 -42.23 -34.62
N LYS A 3 -1.76 -41.28 -34.69
CA LYS A 3 -1.53 -39.95 -34.14
C LYS A 3 -1.72 -40.02 -32.64
N THR A 4 -0.62 -39.96 -31.88
CA THR A 4 -0.65 -39.79 -30.44
C THR A 4 -1.05 -38.35 -30.16
N ILE A 5 -2.26 -38.16 -29.66
CA ILE A 5 -2.69 -36.86 -29.11
C ILE A 5 -2.12 -36.78 -27.70
N THR A 6 -1.04 -36.02 -27.57
CA THR A 6 -0.52 -35.65 -26.24
C THR A 6 -1.44 -34.57 -25.68
N VAL A 7 -2.33 -34.98 -24.79
CA VAL A 7 -3.11 -34.05 -23.99
C VAL A 7 -2.15 -33.46 -22.97
N ALA A 8 -1.68 -32.24 -23.22
CA ALA A 8 -0.98 -31.46 -22.24
C ALA A 8 -1.98 -31.07 -21.14
N PHE A 9 -1.95 -31.80 -20.06
CA PHE A 9 -2.69 -31.48 -18.85
C PHE A 9 -2.01 -30.26 -18.22
N CYS A 10 -2.47 -29.06 -18.57
CA CYS A 10 -2.10 -27.85 -17.84
C CYS A 10 -2.68 -27.96 -16.44
N PHE A 11 -1.86 -28.44 -15.53
CA PHE A 11 -2.14 -28.39 -14.10
C PHE A 11 -2.01 -26.92 -13.67
N VAL A 12 -3.12 -26.19 -13.74
CA VAL A 12 -3.23 -24.90 -13.07
C VAL A 12 -3.21 -25.19 -11.58
N MET A 13 -2.01 -25.13 -10.99
CA MET A 13 -1.88 -25.06 -9.55
C MET A 13 -2.51 -23.74 -9.09
N LEU A 14 -3.78 -23.80 -8.75
CA LEU A 14 -4.41 -22.80 -7.94
C LEU A 14 -3.71 -22.85 -6.59
N PHE A 15 -2.68 -22.03 -6.41
CA PHE A 15 -2.16 -21.76 -5.07
C PHE A 15 -3.27 -21.03 -4.32
N LEU A 16 -4.14 -21.77 -3.70
CA LEU A 16 -4.92 -21.28 -2.58
C LEU A 16 -3.93 -20.95 -1.48
N PHE A 17 -3.42 -19.75 -1.50
CA PHE A 17 -2.78 -19.19 -0.32
C PHE A 17 -3.85 -19.06 0.75
N VAL A 18 -4.11 -20.13 1.45
CA VAL A 18 -4.74 -20.07 2.75
C VAL A 18 -3.71 -19.47 3.69
N GLY A 19 -3.48 -18.16 3.55
CA GLY A 19 -2.64 -17.43 4.46
C GLY A 19 -3.40 -17.18 5.74
N CYS A 20 -3.43 -18.15 6.66
CA CYS A 20 -3.63 -17.84 8.06
C CYS A 20 -2.51 -16.88 8.45
N GLY A 21 -2.83 -15.58 8.65
CA GLY A 21 -1.90 -14.62 9.19
C GLY A 21 -1.65 -13.37 8.35
N LYS A 22 -2.12 -13.27 7.13
CA LYS A 22 -2.00 -12.03 6.34
C LYS A 22 -2.92 -10.93 6.87
N GLY A 23 -2.50 -9.67 6.70
CA GLY A 23 -3.37 -8.51 6.91
C GLY A 23 -4.57 -8.58 5.96
N ASP A 24 -5.75 -8.29 6.48
CA ASP A 24 -7.00 -8.31 5.73
C ASP A 24 -7.21 -6.97 5.02
N ILE A 25 -7.21 -7.00 3.70
CA ILE A 25 -7.44 -5.85 2.81
C ILE A 25 -8.70 -6.03 1.95
N SER A 26 -9.58 -6.97 2.31
CA SER A 26 -10.72 -7.35 1.48
C SER A 26 -11.86 -6.33 1.48
N ASN A 27 -11.96 -5.50 2.50
CA ASN A 27 -13.11 -4.61 2.76
C ASN A 27 -12.68 -3.19 3.11
N VAL A 28 -11.80 -2.60 2.29
CA VAL A 28 -11.26 -1.27 2.54
C VAL A 28 -12.15 -0.19 1.93
N LYS A 29 -12.60 0.74 2.76
CA LYS A 29 -13.29 1.95 2.30
C LYS A 29 -12.25 2.95 1.80
N ILE A 30 -12.36 3.36 0.54
CA ILE A 30 -11.47 4.36 -0.06
C ILE A 30 -12.18 5.70 -0.13
N GLU A 31 -11.55 6.73 0.41
CA GLU A 31 -11.99 8.12 0.34
C GLU A 31 -10.95 8.93 -0.44
N TYR A 32 -11.25 9.19 -1.72
CA TYR A 32 -10.33 9.88 -2.63
C TYR A 32 -10.24 11.38 -2.33
N GLY A 33 -11.24 11.96 -1.65
CA GLY A 33 -11.31 13.40 -1.47
C GLY A 33 -11.39 14.15 -2.80
N THR A 34 -10.82 15.34 -2.81
CA THR A 34 -10.73 16.18 -4.02
C THR A 34 -9.26 16.51 -4.29
N SER A 35 -8.81 16.28 -5.51
CA SER A 35 -7.46 16.63 -5.93
C SER A 35 -7.46 17.27 -7.31
N SER A 36 -6.68 18.34 -7.46
CA SER A 36 -6.33 18.95 -8.74
C SER A 36 -4.96 18.49 -9.24
N VAL A 37 -4.23 17.74 -8.44
CA VAL A 37 -2.85 17.28 -8.72
C VAL A 37 -2.84 15.83 -9.17
N TYR A 38 -3.58 14.96 -8.49
CA TYR A 38 -3.59 13.52 -8.73
C TYR A 38 -4.92 13.04 -9.28
N SER A 39 -4.84 12.22 -10.33
CA SER A 39 -5.99 11.50 -10.85
C SER A 39 -6.40 10.34 -9.92
N LYS A 40 -7.60 9.79 -10.16
CA LYS A 40 -8.03 8.58 -9.47
C LYS A 40 -7.07 7.41 -9.73
N GLU A 41 -6.56 7.30 -10.94
CA GLU A 41 -5.59 6.26 -11.33
C GLU A 41 -4.27 6.42 -10.57
N ASP A 42 -3.78 7.64 -10.37
CA ASP A 42 -2.61 7.93 -9.54
C ASP A 42 -2.82 7.48 -8.11
N MET A 43 -3.98 7.79 -7.55
CA MET A 43 -4.35 7.41 -6.19
C MET A 43 -4.52 5.89 -6.05
N ASP A 44 -5.17 5.25 -6.99
CA ASP A 44 -5.34 3.78 -6.99
C ASP A 44 -3.99 3.06 -7.03
N ALA A 45 -3.04 3.56 -7.82
CA ALA A 45 -1.69 3.01 -7.87
C ALA A 45 -0.96 3.12 -6.51
N ALA A 46 -1.07 4.26 -5.83
CA ALA A 46 -0.51 4.45 -4.49
C ALA A 46 -1.20 3.55 -3.45
N ILE A 47 -2.52 3.43 -3.52
CA ILE A 47 -3.33 2.58 -2.62
C ILE A 47 -2.93 1.12 -2.74
N GLU A 48 -2.67 0.62 -3.94
CA GLU A 48 -2.22 -0.77 -4.14
C GLU A 48 -0.86 -1.03 -3.47
N VAL A 49 0.06 -0.07 -3.51
CA VAL A 49 1.35 -0.16 -2.80
C VAL A 49 1.14 -0.24 -1.28
N ILE A 50 0.24 0.57 -0.73
CA ILE A 50 -0.13 0.53 0.70
C ILE A 50 -0.73 -0.82 1.07
N LYS A 51 -1.69 -1.31 0.30
CA LYS A 51 -2.35 -2.59 0.55
C LYS A 51 -1.38 -3.77 0.51
N GLU A 52 -0.44 -3.76 -0.42
CA GLU A 52 0.61 -4.78 -0.49
C GLU A 52 1.44 -4.81 0.79
N GLN A 53 1.89 -3.65 1.26
CA GLN A 53 2.63 -3.57 2.52
C GLN A 53 1.76 -3.97 3.72
N PHE A 54 0.52 -3.50 3.78
CA PHE A 54 -0.40 -3.82 4.87
C PHE A 54 -0.69 -5.32 4.96
N SER A 55 -0.70 -6.02 3.83
CA SER A 55 -0.89 -7.47 3.81
C SER A 55 0.16 -8.26 4.60
N SER A 56 1.30 -7.65 4.91
CA SER A 56 2.33 -8.22 5.80
C SER A 56 2.02 -8.08 7.29
N PHE A 57 1.01 -7.31 7.66
CA PHE A 57 0.61 -7.08 9.06
C PHE A 57 -0.35 -8.18 9.51
N GLU A 58 0.21 -9.28 9.95
CA GLU A 58 -0.53 -10.49 10.31
C GLU A 58 -1.67 -10.22 11.29
N GLY A 59 -2.87 -10.64 10.89
CA GLY A 59 -4.08 -10.54 11.70
C GLY A 59 -4.69 -9.16 11.83
N CYS A 60 -4.05 -8.11 11.26
CA CYS A 60 -4.65 -6.78 11.18
C CYS A 60 -5.72 -6.71 10.09
N GLU A 61 -6.70 -5.84 10.27
CA GLU A 61 -7.78 -5.59 9.31
C GLU A 61 -7.80 -4.12 8.92
N LEU A 62 -7.54 -3.84 7.64
CA LEU A 62 -7.57 -2.49 7.10
C LEU A 62 -9.02 -2.07 6.84
N HIS A 63 -9.47 -1.00 7.47
CA HIS A 63 -10.82 -0.50 7.38
C HIS A 63 -10.98 0.61 6.34
N SER A 64 -10.05 1.57 6.33
CA SER A 64 -10.15 2.71 5.43
C SER A 64 -8.80 3.28 5.02
N LEU A 65 -8.79 3.90 3.86
CA LEU A 65 -7.72 4.77 3.38
C LEU A 65 -8.36 6.07 2.87
N SER A 66 -7.89 7.20 3.38
CA SER A 66 -8.39 8.53 3.00
C SER A 66 -7.24 9.39 2.49
N TYR A 67 -7.40 9.99 1.31
CA TYR A 67 -6.43 10.95 0.79
C TYR A 67 -6.31 12.14 1.73
N VAL A 68 -5.09 12.55 2.03
CA VAL A 68 -4.85 13.63 2.99
C VAL A 68 -5.28 14.98 2.41
N SER A 69 -4.56 15.53 1.47
CA SER A 69 -4.90 16.73 0.69
C SER A 69 -3.78 17.10 -0.28
N ASP A 70 -4.12 17.87 -1.31
CA ASP A 70 -3.14 18.43 -2.22
C ASP A 70 -2.18 19.40 -1.49
N GLU A 71 -2.71 20.21 -0.59
CA GLU A 71 -1.92 21.18 0.16
C GLU A 71 -0.83 20.50 0.98
N GLU A 72 -1.18 19.50 1.77
CA GLU A 72 -0.22 18.78 2.62
C GLU A 72 0.78 17.96 1.81
N CYS A 73 0.29 17.21 0.82
CA CYS A 73 1.14 16.35 0.01
C CYS A 73 2.17 17.13 -0.83
N ASN A 74 1.86 18.35 -1.24
CA ASN A 74 2.73 19.14 -2.12
C ASN A 74 3.56 20.20 -1.40
N LYS A 75 3.59 20.21 -0.07
CA LYS A 75 4.53 21.05 0.66
C LYS A 75 5.97 20.70 0.29
N ALA A 76 6.77 21.70 0.00
CA ALA A 76 8.19 21.50 -0.35
C ALA A 76 8.95 20.72 0.72
N GLU A 77 8.68 21.00 1.99
CA GLU A 77 9.27 20.28 3.12
C GLU A 77 8.96 18.78 3.14
N ASN A 78 7.75 18.38 2.72
CA ASN A 78 7.38 16.97 2.66
C ASN A 78 8.08 16.25 1.50
N ILE A 79 8.22 16.92 0.36
CA ILE A 79 8.98 16.38 -0.78
C ILE A 79 10.47 16.25 -0.42
N GLU A 80 11.03 17.23 0.25
CA GLU A 80 12.41 17.19 0.77
C GLU A 80 12.58 16.02 1.76
N TRP A 81 11.66 15.88 2.70
CA TRP A 81 11.67 14.76 3.65
C TRP A 81 11.64 13.40 2.94
N MET A 82 10.82 13.23 1.91
CA MET A 82 10.80 11.99 1.12
C MET A 82 12.15 11.72 0.46
N ASN A 83 12.81 12.74 -0.04
CA ASN A 83 14.14 12.61 -0.62
C ASN A 83 15.21 12.25 0.43
N ASP A 84 15.08 12.76 1.64
CA ASP A 84 15.98 12.44 2.75
C ASP A 84 15.84 10.98 3.20
N LEU A 85 14.66 10.38 3.03
CA LEU A 85 14.41 8.98 3.36
C LEU A 85 14.92 7.99 2.30
N ARG A 86 15.42 8.47 1.16
CA ARG A 86 15.94 7.57 0.11
C ARG A 86 17.17 6.79 0.64
N ALA A 87 17.31 5.56 0.13
CA ALA A 87 18.55 4.82 0.32
C ALA A 87 19.74 5.53 -0.35
N ASP A 88 20.92 5.46 0.24
CA ASP A 88 22.12 6.15 -0.24
C ASP A 88 22.52 5.81 -1.68
N ASP A 89 22.17 4.60 -2.13
CA ASP A 89 22.44 4.12 -3.49
C ASP A 89 21.34 4.49 -4.50
N ASN A 90 20.24 5.09 -4.05
CA ASN A 90 19.14 5.50 -4.91
C ASN A 90 19.43 6.87 -5.53
N GLN A 91 19.60 6.90 -6.85
CA GLN A 91 19.84 8.12 -7.62
C GLN A 91 18.56 8.84 -8.05
N GLU A 92 17.40 8.22 -7.85
CA GLU A 92 16.11 8.81 -8.21
C GLU A 92 15.78 9.99 -7.30
N ILE A 93 15.41 11.13 -7.89
CA ILE A 93 14.95 12.29 -7.14
C ILE A 93 13.43 12.35 -7.20
N PHE A 94 12.80 12.36 -6.04
CA PHE A 94 11.35 12.49 -5.94
C PHE A 94 10.92 13.95 -6.13
N THR A 95 9.91 14.12 -6.96
CA THR A 95 9.29 15.42 -7.28
C THR A 95 7.82 15.47 -6.85
N GLN A 96 7.25 14.33 -6.51
CA GLN A 96 5.86 14.20 -6.08
C GLN A 96 5.75 13.36 -4.82
N CYS A 97 4.82 13.75 -3.95
CA CYS A 97 4.51 13.08 -2.71
C CYS A 97 2.99 12.90 -2.59
N ILE A 98 2.56 11.77 -2.08
CA ILE A 98 1.15 11.50 -1.80
C ILE A 98 1.03 10.84 -0.43
N ALA A 99 -0.02 11.16 0.30
CA ALA A 99 -0.26 10.60 1.61
C ALA A 99 -1.72 10.18 1.81
N PHE A 100 -1.89 9.08 2.54
CA PHE A 100 -3.19 8.55 2.95
C PHE A 100 -3.22 8.30 4.44
N ASN A 101 -4.30 8.70 5.09
CA ASN A 101 -4.61 8.27 6.44
C ASN A 101 -5.32 6.92 6.39
N SER A 102 -4.95 6.02 7.27
CA SER A 102 -5.62 4.73 7.42
C SER A 102 -6.28 4.58 8.77
N SER A 103 -7.35 3.80 8.81
CA SER A 103 -7.80 3.17 10.03
C SER A 103 -7.74 1.65 9.88
N PHE A 104 -7.26 0.97 10.91
CA PHE A 104 -7.15 -0.48 10.91
C PHE A 104 -7.24 -1.02 12.33
N ARG A 105 -7.59 -2.29 12.44
CA ARG A 105 -7.72 -2.98 13.71
C ARG A 105 -6.64 -4.01 13.88
N SER A 106 -6.03 -4.04 15.06
CA SER A 106 -5.04 -5.05 15.43
C SER A 106 -5.69 -6.41 15.72
N PRO A 107 -4.90 -7.51 15.73
CA PRO A 107 -5.42 -8.83 16.04
C PRO A 107 -6.07 -8.90 17.42
N LYS A 108 -7.09 -9.73 17.58
CA LYS A 108 -7.77 -9.95 18.87
C LYS A 108 -6.83 -10.38 19.99
N LYS A 109 -5.78 -11.11 19.66
CA LYS A 109 -4.76 -11.58 20.61
C LYS A 109 -3.56 -10.64 20.73
N GLY A 110 -3.56 -9.53 19.98
CA GLY A 110 -2.39 -8.68 19.87
C GLY A 110 -1.22 -9.36 19.13
N GLY A 111 -0.04 -8.85 19.30
CA GLY A 111 1.19 -9.32 18.69
C GLY A 111 2.38 -8.52 19.22
N ASP A 112 3.56 -8.76 18.69
CA ASP A 112 4.79 -8.10 19.14
C ASP A 112 4.75 -6.58 18.93
N ALA A 113 4.05 -6.11 17.89
CA ALA A 113 3.94 -4.71 17.51
C ALA A 113 2.58 -4.06 17.86
N TRP A 114 1.62 -4.84 18.35
CA TRP A 114 0.23 -4.42 18.52
C TRP A 114 -0.32 -4.72 19.90
N ASN A 115 -1.08 -3.79 20.45
CA ASN A 115 -2.00 -4.12 21.52
C ASN A 115 -3.15 -4.99 20.97
N ALA A 116 -3.78 -5.75 21.85
CA ALA A 116 -4.87 -6.64 21.43
C ALA A 116 -6.14 -5.85 21.09
N ASP A 117 -6.71 -6.13 19.93
CA ASP A 117 -8.05 -5.68 19.53
C ASP A 117 -8.25 -4.16 19.64
N GLU A 118 -7.28 -3.38 19.16
CA GLU A 118 -7.31 -1.92 19.13
C GLU A 118 -7.41 -1.36 17.72
N GLU A 119 -8.08 -0.21 17.62
CA GLU A 119 -8.12 0.58 16.39
C GLU A 119 -6.91 1.52 16.33
N TYR A 120 -6.21 1.51 15.21
CA TYR A 120 -5.05 2.34 14.92
C TYR A 120 -5.34 3.29 13.78
N THR A 121 -4.76 4.49 13.84
CA THR A 121 -4.78 5.47 12.76
C THR A 121 -3.33 5.82 12.39
N TRP A 122 -2.94 5.53 11.16
CA TRP A 122 -1.62 5.82 10.64
C TRP A 122 -1.70 6.60 9.34
N THR A 123 -0.66 7.39 9.08
CA THR A 123 -0.45 8.04 7.79
C THR A 123 0.61 7.30 7.00
N TRP A 124 0.34 7.08 5.73
CA TRP A 124 1.22 6.41 4.78
C TRP A 124 1.72 7.44 3.77
N TRP A 125 3.03 7.55 3.66
CA TRP A 125 3.69 8.50 2.78
C TRP A 125 4.39 7.80 1.63
N LEU A 126 4.06 8.19 0.40
CA LEU A 126 4.65 7.66 -0.83
C LEU A 126 5.22 8.81 -1.64
N ALA A 127 6.23 8.49 -2.42
CA ALA A 127 6.87 9.46 -3.31
C ALA A 127 7.20 8.83 -4.65
N ARG A 128 7.32 9.67 -5.67
CA ARG A 128 7.77 9.27 -7.00
C ARG A 128 8.51 10.42 -7.69
N SER A 129 9.34 10.07 -8.68
CA SER A 129 9.77 11.01 -9.71
C SER A 129 8.60 11.28 -10.67
N GLU A 130 8.70 12.34 -11.44
CA GLU A 130 7.69 12.64 -12.45
C GLU A 130 7.47 11.45 -13.39
N ASP A 131 6.19 11.04 -13.56
CA ASP A 131 5.79 9.85 -14.32
C ASP A 131 6.38 8.50 -13.85
N GLY A 132 6.98 8.46 -12.67
CA GLY A 132 7.52 7.24 -12.06
C GLY A 132 6.48 6.46 -11.27
N GLU A 133 6.89 5.30 -10.76
CA GLU A 133 6.09 4.48 -9.86
C GLU A 133 6.12 5.02 -8.43
N TRP A 134 5.00 4.91 -7.73
CA TRP A 134 4.93 5.23 -6.31
C TRP A 134 5.80 4.28 -5.47
N LYS A 135 6.61 4.85 -4.60
CA LYS A 135 7.39 4.13 -3.60
C LYS A 135 6.91 4.49 -2.21
N LEU A 136 6.63 3.48 -1.42
CA LEU A 136 6.27 3.67 -0.01
C LEU A 136 7.52 4.02 0.79
N MET A 137 7.52 5.21 1.38
CA MET A 137 8.70 5.74 2.05
C MET A 137 8.63 5.59 3.57
N THR A 138 7.46 5.83 4.16
CA THR A 138 7.26 5.70 5.59
C THR A 138 5.79 5.61 5.95
N TRP A 139 5.51 5.09 7.14
CA TRP A 139 4.19 5.05 7.73
C TRP A 139 4.25 5.10 9.26
N GLY A 140 3.15 5.49 9.87
CA GLY A 140 3.03 5.56 11.32
C GLY A 140 2.20 6.76 11.77
N TYR A 141 2.44 7.22 13.00
CA TYR A 141 1.76 8.36 13.63
C TYR A 141 2.25 9.70 13.08
#